data_ce1a0bd5da0e436cf96a536f1df59b3a
#
_entry.id   ce1a0bd5da0e436cf96a536f1df59b3a
#
_cell.length_a   1.000
_cell.length_b   1.000
_cell.length_c   1.000
_cell.angle_alpha   90.00
_cell.angle_beta   90.00
_cell.angle_gamma   90.00
#
_symmetry.space_group_name_H-M   'P 1'
#
loop_
_entity.id
_entity.type
_entity.pdbx_description
1 polymer ?
#
loop_
_entity_poly.entity_id
_entity_poly.type
_entity_poly.pdbx_seq_one_letter_code
_entity_poly.pdbx_strand_id
1 'polypeptide(L)'
;LGWDDPVEKWLLEFKDDAKGKILLRQLLSHTSGVRPYLPEPRVDNYNHLDSAVTEILPLDTVFTPGTRFEYGGLAMQIAGRMAEVAMGEEFETLFQKLLAQPLEMKNSHFTPINTDGGHAPMLGGGLCTTMNDYLHFLSMIYHDGMYNGKQIISAETVKEMQADQVKGAIIPSNNSDN
;
A
#
# COMPACT_ATOMS: atom_id res chain seq x y z
N LEU A 1 -6.38 12.29 -2.12
CA LEU A 1 -6.48 10.86 -2.36
C LEU A 1 -7.59 10.29 -1.48
N GLY A 2 -8.64 9.75 -2.09
CA GLY A 2 -9.81 9.20 -1.39
C GLY A 2 -9.89 7.68 -1.50
N TRP A 3 -10.56 7.03 -0.55
CA TRP A 3 -10.72 5.57 -0.52
C TRP A 3 -11.36 4.99 -1.77
N ASP A 4 -12.27 5.73 -2.41
CA ASP A 4 -12.99 5.35 -3.61
C ASP A 4 -12.42 5.97 -4.89
N ASP A 5 -11.22 6.52 -4.82
CA ASP A 5 -10.53 6.99 -6.01
C ASP A 5 -10.09 5.79 -6.86
N PRO A 6 -10.45 5.74 -8.16
CA PRO A 6 -9.95 4.71 -9.07
C PRO A 6 -8.48 4.99 -9.43
N VAL A 7 -7.73 3.93 -9.72
CA VAL A 7 -6.31 4.00 -10.11
C VAL A 7 -6.08 4.98 -11.25
N GLU A 8 -6.91 4.95 -12.30
CA GLU A 8 -6.77 5.80 -13.49
C GLU A 8 -6.92 7.29 -13.22
N LYS A 9 -7.51 7.68 -12.09
CA LYS A 9 -7.62 9.09 -11.69
C LYS A 9 -6.25 9.70 -11.41
N TRP A 10 -5.33 8.91 -10.91
CA TRP A 10 -4.00 9.34 -10.48
C TRP A 10 -2.89 8.81 -11.38
N LEU A 11 -3.04 7.59 -11.91
CA LEU A 11 -2.09 6.90 -12.77
C LEU A 11 -2.68 6.77 -14.16
N LEU A 12 -2.41 7.77 -15.01
CA LEU A 12 -3.02 7.89 -16.34
C LEU A 12 -2.65 6.75 -17.29
N GLU A 13 -1.54 6.07 -17.05
CA GLU A 13 -1.10 4.89 -17.78
C GLU A 13 -2.08 3.70 -17.64
N PHE A 14 -2.95 3.70 -16.64
CA PHE A 14 -4.00 2.69 -16.46
C PHE A 14 -5.35 3.07 -17.07
N LYS A 15 -5.47 4.21 -17.75
CA LYS A 15 -6.76 4.75 -18.20
C LYS A 15 -7.57 3.80 -19.08
N ASP A 16 -6.91 3.04 -19.95
CA ASP A 16 -7.55 2.10 -20.87
C ASP A 16 -7.34 0.63 -20.44
N ASP A 17 -6.87 0.42 -19.22
CA ASP A 17 -6.63 -0.88 -18.61
C ASP A 17 -7.73 -1.24 -17.60
N ALA A 18 -8.06 -2.53 -17.49
CA ALA A 18 -9.05 -3.01 -16.53
C ALA A 18 -8.71 -2.62 -15.07
N LYS A 19 -7.42 -2.56 -14.74
CA LYS A 19 -6.92 -2.14 -13.44
C LYS A 19 -7.16 -0.66 -13.15
N GLY A 20 -7.38 0.18 -14.17
CA GLY A 20 -7.70 1.59 -14.00
C GLY A 20 -8.95 1.85 -13.16
N LYS A 21 -9.92 0.94 -13.19
CA LYS A 21 -11.16 1.04 -12.42
C LYS A 21 -11.07 0.51 -10.98
N ILE A 22 -9.96 -0.12 -10.60
CA ILE A 22 -9.72 -0.61 -9.24
C ILE A 22 -9.68 0.59 -8.29
N LEU A 23 -10.36 0.49 -7.16
CA LEU A 23 -10.41 1.54 -6.15
C LEU A 23 -9.23 1.42 -5.18
N LEU A 24 -8.76 2.54 -4.64
CA LEU A 24 -7.70 2.55 -3.63
C LEU A 24 -8.00 1.58 -2.47
N ARG A 25 -9.24 1.59 -1.94
CA ARG A 25 -9.63 0.65 -0.88
C ARG A 25 -9.46 -0.82 -1.26
N GLN A 26 -9.68 -1.17 -2.53
CA GLN A 26 -9.52 -2.55 -3.01
C GLN A 26 -8.05 -2.97 -3.10
N LEU A 27 -7.16 -2.03 -3.44
CA LEU A 27 -5.72 -2.27 -3.38
C LEU A 27 -5.28 -2.55 -1.94
N LEU A 28 -5.67 -1.69 -1.00
CA LEU A 28 -5.27 -1.76 0.42
C LEU A 28 -5.90 -2.92 1.18
N SER A 29 -7.09 -3.40 0.77
CA SER A 29 -7.77 -4.54 1.38
C SER A 29 -7.45 -5.89 0.72
N HIS A 30 -6.52 -5.93 -0.25
CA HIS A 30 -6.19 -7.14 -1.02
C HIS A 30 -7.38 -7.77 -1.76
N THR A 31 -8.34 -6.93 -2.18
CA THR A 31 -9.50 -7.37 -2.98
C THR A 31 -9.48 -6.84 -4.40
N SER A 32 -8.34 -6.32 -4.85
CA SER A 32 -8.17 -5.66 -6.15
C SER A 32 -8.15 -6.60 -7.35
N GLY A 33 -7.81 -7.87 -7.16
CA GLY A 33 -7.54 -8.79 -8.25
C GLY A 33 -6.18 -8.58 -8.94
N VAL A 34 -5.39 -7.61 -8.51
CA VAL A 34 -3.99 -7.48 -8.97
C VAL A 34 -3.22 -8.72 -8.54
N ARG A 35 -2.37 -9.25 -9.43
CA ARG A 35 -1.53 -10.40 -9.10
C ARG A 35 -0.77 -10.17 -7.81
N PRO A 36 -0.65 -11.18 -6.93
CA PRO A 36 0.05 -11.01 -5.66
C PRO A 36 1.54 -10.74 -5.83
N TYR A 37 2.18 -11.33 -6.86
CA TYR A 37 3.62 -11.24 -7.13
C TYR A 37 3.90 -11.20 -8.63
N LEU A 38 5.09 -10.70 -9.00
CA LEU A 38 5.57 -10.79 -10.38
C LEU A 38 5.78 -12.25 -10.80
N PRO A 39 5.60 -12.57 -12.10
CA PRO A 39 5.98 -13.87 -12.64
C PRO A 39 7.48 -14.15 -12.46
N GLU A 40 7.85 -15.40 -12.33
CA GLU A 40 9.26 -15.81 -12.35
C GLU A 40 9.86 -15.74 -13.80
N PRO A 41 11.15 -15.38 -13.97
CA PRO A 41 12.07 -14.95 -12.91
C PRO A 41 11.72 -13.55 -12.41
N ARG A 42 11.67 -13.38 -11.07
CA ARG A 42 11.36 -12.09 -10.48
C ARG A 42 12.53 -11.14 -10.66
N VAL A 43 12.25 -9.99 -11.24
CA VAL A 43 13.19 -8.87 -11.32
C VAL A 43 12.54 -7.69 -10.57
N ASP A 44 12.64 -7.72 -9.25
CA ASP A 44 12.10 -6.68 -8.37
C ASP A 44 13.07 -5.48 -8.24
N ASN A 45 13.82 -5.18 -9.29
CA ASN A 45 14.89 -4.17 -9.25
C ASN A 45 14.40 -2.82 -9.76
N TYR A 46 13.60 -2.14 -8.95
CA TYR A 46 13.09 -0.81 -9.27
C TYR A 46 13.90 0.28 -8.60
N ASN A 47 14.21 1.34 -9.34
CA ASN A 47 14.75 2.56 -8.76
C ASN A 47 13.66 3.44 -8.13
N HIS A 48 12.46 3.42 -8.71
CA HIS A 48 11.31 4.23 -8.30
C HIS A 48 10.01 3.44 -8.40
N LEU A 49 8.95 3.88 -7.70
CA LEU A 49 7.63 3.22 -7.75
C LEU A 49 6.97 3.28 -9.12
N ASP A 50 7.28 4.26 -9.95
CA ASP A 50 6.81 4.30 -11.33
C ASP A 50 7.33 3.13 -12.16
N SER A 51 8.59 2.74 -11.95
CA SER A 51 9.16 1.53 -12.59
C SER A 51 8.45 0.27 -12.13
N ALA A 52 8.16 0.15 -10.81
CA ALA A 52 7.39 -0.96 -10.27
C ALA A 52 5.99 -1.06 -10.91
N VAL A 53 5.32 0.08 -11.08
CA VAL A 53 4.00 0.14 -11.72
C VAL A 53 4.06 -0.23 -13.20
N THR A 54 5.13 0.16 -13.90
CA THR A 54 5.36 -0.22 -15.31
C THR A 54 5.46 -1.74 -15.48
N GLU A 55 6.08 -2.46 -14.55
CA GLU A 55 6.15 -3.93 -14.55
C GLU A 55 4.80 -4.59 -14.24
N ILE A 56 3.93 -3.91 -13.48
CA ILE A 56 2.59 -4.42 -13.14
C ILE A 56 1.57 -4.17 -14.25
N LEU A 57 1.74 -3.10 -15.02
CA LEU A 57 0.78 -2.69 -16.05
C LEU A 57 0.43 -3.78 -17.07
N PRO A 58 1.38 -4.56 -17.63
CA PRO A 58 1.08 -5.61 -18.60
C PRO A 58 0.45 -6.88 -18.01
N LEU A 59 0.38 -7.01 -16.69
CA LEU A 59 -0.14 -8.21 -16.02
C LEU A 59 -1.67 -8.17 -15.95
N ASP A 60 -2.32 -9.29 -16.27
CA ASP A 60 -3.76 -9.43 -16.10
C ASP A 60 -4.16 -9.49 -14.62
N THR A 61 -5.38 -9.06 -14.32
CA THR A 61 -6.01 -9.34 -13.02
C THR A 61 -6.35 -10.83 -12.91
N VAL A 62 -6.26 -11.38 -11.70
CA VAL A 62 -6.53 -12.81 -11.45
C VAL A 62 -7.98 -13.10 -11.07
N PHE A 63 -8.75 -12.06 -10.72
CA PHE A 63 -10.19 -12.10 -10.48
C PHE A 63 -10.80 -10.69 -10.58
N THR A 64 -12.13 -10.63 -10.61
CA THR A 64 -12.87 -9.36 -10.65
C THR A 64 -12.67 -8.58 -9.34
N PRO A 65 -12.26 -7.30 -9.37
CA PRO A 65 -12.07 -6.48 -8.17
C PRO A 65 -13.29 -6.51 -7.23
N GLY A 66 -13.03 -6.66 -5.93
CA GLY A 66 -14.05 -6.71 -4.88
C GLY A 66 -14.70 -8.08 -4.66
N THR A 67 -14.40 -9.11 -5.46
CA THR A 67 -15.08 -10.40 -5.35
C THR A 67 -14.36 -11.42 -4.48
N ARG A 68 -13.04 -11.28 -4.32
CA ARG A 68 -12.19 -12.23 -3.60
C ARG A 68 -11.05 -11.50 -2.90
N PHE A 69 -10.63 -12.04 -1.76
CA PHE A 69 -9.40 -11.65 -1.07
C PHE A 69 -8.23 -12.51 -1.56
N GLU A 70 -7.11 -11.86 -1.91
CA GLU A 70 -5.84 -12.52 -2.21
C GLU A 70 -4.68 -11.62 -1.79
N TYR A 71 -3.97 -12.03 -0.74
CA TYR A 71 -2.85 -11.26 -0.20
C TYR A 71 -1.68 -11.18 -1.20
N GLY A 72 -1.11 -9.97 -1.38
CA GLY A 72 0.04 -9.78 -2.26
C GLY A 72 0.61 -8.37 -2.20
N GLY A 73 1.87 -8.23 -2.63
CA GLY A 73 2.61 -6.97 -2.54
C GLY A 73 2.37 -5.99 -3.69
N LEU A 74 2.03 -6.46 -4.90
CA LEU A 74 1.97 -5.59 -6.08
C LEU A 74 0.87 -4.53 -5.98
N ALA A 75 -0.27 -4.85 -5.35
CA ALA A 75 -1.34 -3.88 -5.09
C ALA A 75 -0.85 -2.71 -4.22
N MET A 76 0.04 -2.98 -3.25
CA MET A 76 0.62 -1.94 -2.39
C MET A 76 1.53 -1.00 -3.17
N GLN A 77 2.29 -1.51 -4.17
CA GLN A 77 3.13 -0.66 -5.03
C GLN A 77 2.28 0.33 -5.84
N ILE A 78 1.15 -0.12 -6.40
CA ILE A 78 0.20 0.77 -7.10
C ILE A 78 -0.35 1.82 -6.13
N ALA A 79 -0.80 1.42 -4.93
CA ALA A 79 -1.34 2.34 -3.93
C ALA A 79 -0.31 3.40 -3.50
N GLY A 80 0.95 2.99 -3.30
CA GLY A 80 2.04 3.91 -2.98
C GLY A 80 2.32 4.89 -4.10
N ARG A 81 2.33 4.43 -5.36
CA ARG A 81 2.51 5.33 -6.50
C ARG A 81 1.35 6.32 -6.65
N MET A 82 0.10 5.91 -6.37
CA MET A 82 -1.02 6.85 -6.31
C MET A 82 -0.79 7.94 -5.26
N ALA A 83 -0.22 7.60 -4.11
CA ALA A 83 0.11 8.59 -3.08
C ALA A 83 1.21 9.54 -3.54
N GLU A 84 2.28 9.05 -4.18
CA GLU A 84 3.34 9.89 -4.75
C GLU A 84 2.79 10.91 -5.77
N VAL A 85 1.99 10.44 -6.72
CA VAL A 85 1.40 11.32 -7.74
C VAL A 85 0.44 12.33 -7.11
N ALA A 86 -0.38 11.92 -6.14
CA ALA A 86 -1.32 12.80 -5.46
C ALA A 86 -0.65 13.90 -4.65
N MET A 87 0.55 13.64 -4.10
CA MET A 87 1.27 14.56 -3.21
C MET A 87 2.46 15.24 -3.87
N GLY A 88 2.93 14.73 -5.03
CA GLY A 88 4.08 15.27 -5.74
C GLY A 88 5.44 15.01 -5.07
N GLU A 89 5.52 14.03 -4.18
CA GLU A 89 6.72 13.68 -3.41
C GLU A 89 6.90 12.15 -3.41
N GLU A 90 8.13 11.68 -3.27
CA GLU A 90 8.44 10.24 -3.14
C GLU A 90 7.87 9.65 -1.85
N PHE A 91 7.48 8.37 -1.89
CA PHE A 91 6.78 7.71 -0.78
C PHE A 91 7.54 7.75 0.54
N GLU A 92 8.86 7.49 0.52
CA GLU A 92 9.66 7.56 1.75
C GLU A 92 9.64 8.96 2.35
N THR A 93 9.71 10.01 1.53
CA THR A 93 9.59 11.40 1.99
C THR A 93 8.21 11.66 2.60
N LEU A 94 7.15 11.17 1.98
CA LEU A 94 5.79 11.27 2.53
C LEU A 94 5.66 10.53 3.86
N PHE A 95 6.17 9.30 3.95
CA PHE A 95 6.17 8.52 5.19
C PHE A 95 6.90 9.27 6.31
N GLN A 96 8.10 9.78 6.06
CA GLN A 96 8.88 10.54 7.05
C GLN A 96 8.14 11.80 7.48
N LYS A 97 7.65 12.59 6.55
CA LYS A 97 7.02 13.89 6.81
C LYS A 97 5.65 13.78 7.50
N LEU A 98 4.83 12.84 7.06
CA LEU A 98 3.44 12.75 7.48
C LEU A 98 3.23 11.81 8.67
N LEU A 99 4.12 10.87 8.90
CA LEU A 99 3.97 9.84 9.91
C LEU A 99 5.18 9.71 10.84
N ALA A 100 6.36 9.37 10.32
CA ALA A 100 7.49 9.01 11.16
C ALA A 100 7.98 10.18 12.02
N GLN A 101 8.20 11.36 11.46
CA GLN A 101 8.63 12.54 12.21
C GLN A 101 7.59 13.01 13.23
N PRO A 102 6.30 13.18 12.88
CA PRO A 102 5.27 13.55 13.85
C PRO A 102 5.10 12.56 14.99
N LEU A 103 5.34 11.28 14.76
CA LEU A 103 5.28 10.21 15.77
C LEU A 103 6.62 9.96 16.47
N GLU A 104 7.66 10.73 16.14
CA GLU A 104 9.00 10.55 16.72
C GLU A 104 9.61 9.15 16.47
N MET A 105 9.25 8.52 15.33
CA MET A 105 9.74 7.22 14.89
C MET A 105 11.10 7.36 14.19
N LYS A 106 12.15 7.61 14.97
CA LYS A 106 13.49 8.04 14.49
C LYS A 106 14.28 6.93 13.76
N ASN A 107 13.90 5.69 13.94
CA ASN A 107 14.59 4.52 13.38
C ASN A 107 13.67 3.74 12.43
N SER A 108 12.66 4.39 11.87
CA SER A 108 11.70 3.78 10.96
C SER A 108 11.86 4.31 9.56
N HIS A 109 11.92 3.41 8.59
CA HIS A 109 12.03 3.70 7.17
C HIS A 109 11.57 2.50 6.35
N PHE A 110 11.21 2.73 5.09
CA PHE A 110 11.01 1.63 4.16
C PHE A 110 12.34 1.21 3.54
N THR A 111 12.63 -0.09 3.56
CA THR A 111 13.79 -0.63 2.84
C THR A 111 13.50 -0.66 1.34
N PRO A 112 14.50 -0.34 0.50
CA PRO A 112 14.40 -0.64 -0.92
C PRO A 112 14.26 -2.15 -1.13
N ILE A 113 13.60 -2.53 -2.24
CA ILE A 113 13.38 -3.93 -2.61
C ILE A 113 14.71 -4.68 -2.76
N ASN A 114 15.77 -4.00 -3.21
CA ASN A 114 17.08 -4.57 -3.44
C ASN A 114 18.22 -3.80 -2.76
N THR A 115 19.23 -4.55 -2.35
CA THR A 115 20.47 -4.02 -1.75
C THR A 115 21.47 -3.52 -2.79
N ASP A 116 21.23 -3.72 -4.07
CA ASP A 116 22.17 -3.48 -5.19
C ASP A 116 21.90 -2.18 -5.98
N GLY A 117 21.13 -1.25 -5.39
CA GLY A 117 20.94 0.09 -5.93
C GLY A 117 19.52 0.47 -6.32
N GLY A 118 18.53 -0.40 -6.13
CA GLY A 118 17.11 -0.03 -6.25
C GLY A 118 16.68 0.81 -5.04
N HIS A 119 16.01 1.93 -5.28
CA HIS A 119 15.54 2.85 -4.23
C HIS A 119 14.03 2.83 -4.01
N ALA A 120 13.27 2.07 -4.83
CA ALA A 120 11.83 1.94 -4.64
C ALA A 120 11.52 1.20 -3.33
N PRO A 121 10.67 1.76 -2.47
CA PRO A 121 10.31 1.10 -1.22
C PRO A 121 9.46 -0.15 -1.48
N MET A 122 9.75 -1.23 -0.78
CA MET A 122 8.90 -2.43 -0.79
C MET A 122 7.70 -2.22 0.13
N LEU A 123 6.61 -1.69 -0.40
CA LEU A 123 5.46 -1.27 0.41
C LEU A 123 4.68 -2.43 1.03
N GLY A 124 4.73 -3.61 0.41
CA GLY A 124 4.06 -4.80 0.93
C GLY A 124 4.77 -5.50 2.10
N GLY A 125 5.95 -5.01 2.55
CA GLY A 125 6.68 -5.71 3.62
C GLY A 125 8.03 -5.11 3.99
N GLY A 126 8.41 -3.97 3.43
CA GLY A 126 9.74 -3.38 3.61
C GLY A 126 9.87 -2.36 4.74
N LEU A 127 8.86 -2.18 5.59
CA LEU A 127 8.99 -1.29 6.74
C LEU A 127 10.01 -1.87 7.74
N CYS A 128 11.13 -1.18 7.90
CA CYS A 128 12.05 -1.35 9.02
C CYS A 128 11.67 -0.40 10.14
N THR A 129 11.54 -0.93 11.35
CA THR A 129 11.16 -0.15 12.53
C THR A 129 11.72 -0.77 13.80
N THR A 130 11.75 -0.03 14.89
CA THR A 130 12.05 -0.54 16.23
C THR A 130 10.76 -0.76 17.00
N MET A 131 10.84 -1.55 18.08
CA MET A 131 9.70 -1.73 18.98
C MET A 131 9.19 -0.40 19.54
N ASN A 132 10.08 0.50 19.95
CA ASN A 132 9.70 1.81 20.48
C ASN A 132 8.97 2.66 19.44
N ASP A 133 9.51 2.76 18.23
CA ASP A 133 8.88 3.52 17.16
C ASP A 133 7.49 2.96 16.82
N TYR A 134 7.39 1.63 16.74
CA TYR A 134 6.10 0.99 16.47
C TYR A 134 5.08 1.20 17.59
N LEU A 135 5.52 1.27 18.85
CA LEU A 135 4.64 1.62 19.98
C LEU A 135 4.10 3.05 19.87
N HIS A 136 4.86 4.02 19.32
CA HIS A 136 4.35 5.36 19.05
C HIS A 136 3.21 5.31 18.02
N PHE A 137 3.37 4.53 16.94
CA PHE A 137 2.31 4.33 15.96
C PHE A 137 1.08 3.67 16.59
N LEU A 138 1.24 2.59 17.37
CA LEU A 138 0.13 1.93 18.05
C LEU A 138 -0.56 2.85 19.05
N SER A 139 0.21 3.68 19.78
CA SER A 139 -0.35 4.69 20.69
C SER A 139 -1.22 5.71 19.95
N MET A 140 -0.77 6.18 18.78
CA MET A 140 -1.57 7.06 17.93
C MET A 140 -2.89 6.38 17.52
N ILE A 141 -2.86 5.13 17.06
CA ILE A 141 -4.07 4.38 16.70
C ILE A 141 -5.01 4.24 17.89
N TYR A 142 -4.48 3.88 19.08
CA TYR A 142 -5.25 3.71 20.31
C TYR A 142 -5.95 5.00 20.78
N HIS A 143 -5.37 6.16 20.47
CA HIS A 143 -5.91 7.47 20.81
C HIS A 143 -6.59 8.17 19.62
N ASP A 144 -7.27 7.42 18.75
CA ASP A 144 -8.05 7.94 17.63
C ASP A 144 -7.27 8.91 16.73
N GLY A 145 -6.02 8.57 16.45
CA GLY A 145 -5.13 9.33 15.57
C GLY A 145 -4.37 10.47 16.26
N MET A 146 -4.48 10.59 17.59
CA MET A 146 -3.75 11.59 18.37
C MET A 146 -2.42 11.04 18.90
N TYR A 147 -1.37 11.87 18.88
CA TYR A 147 -0.08 11.59 19.50
C TYR A 147 0.52 12.87 20.11
N ASN A 148 0.95 12.81 21.38
CA ASN A 148 1.52 13.96 22.10
C ASN A 148 0.67 15.23 22.00
N GLY A 149 -0.67 15.11 22.08
CA GLY A 149 -1.61 16.22 22.02
C GLY A 149 -1.83 16.80 20.60
N LYS A 150 -1.30 16.17 19.56
CA LYS A 150 -1.50 16.57 18.15
C LYS A 150 -2.31 15.51 17.43
N GLN A 151 -3.22 15.94 16.55
CA GLN A 151 -3.90 15.06 15.61
C GLN A 151 -2.96 14.76 14.43
N ILE A 152 -2.56 13.50 14.29
CA ILE A 152 -1.68 13.02 13.20
C ILE A 152 -2.51 12.56 12.02
N ILE A 153 -3.50 11.69 12.27
CA ILE A 153 -4.53 11.29 11.31
C ILE A 153 -5.91 11.48 11.92
N SER A 154 -6.95 11.66 11.12
CA SER A 154 -8.30 11.88 11.68
C SER A 154 -8.85 10.64 12.38
N ALA A 155 -9.72 10.83 13.37
CA ALA A 155 -10.41 9.74 14.05
C ALA A 155 -11.26 8.89 13.07
N GLU A 156 -11.85 9.54 12.06
CA GLU A 156 -12.58 8.84 10.99
C GLU A 156 -11.65 7.93 10.20
N THR A 157 -10.44 8.39 9.88
CA THR A 157 -9.44 7.56 9.18
C THR A 157 -9.04 6.35 10.03
N VAL A 158 -8.80 6.53 11.33
CA VAL A 158 -8.51 5.40 12.24
C VAL A 158 -9.67 4.40 12.26
N LYS A 159 -10.89 4.89 12.37
CA LYS A 159 -12.09 4.04 12.35
C LYS A 159 -12.25 3.28 11.04
N GLU A 160 -12.01 3.94 9.90
CA GLU A 160 -12.04 3.30 8.58
C GLU A 160 -10.96 2.22 8.45
N MET A 161 -9.73 2.47 8.94
CA MET A 161 -8.63 1.49 8.94
C MET A 161 -8.94 0.24 9.77
N GLN A 162 -9.76 0.36 10.82
CA GLN A 162 -10.14 -0.73 11.72
C GLN A 162 -11.43 -1.45 11.29
N ALA A 163 -12.15 -0.91 10.32
CA ALA A 163 -13.38 -1.51 9.81
C ALA A 163 -13.09 -2.71 8.90
N ASP A 164 -14.09 -3.60 8.74
CA ASP A 164 -14.03 -4.66 7.73
C ASP A 164 -13.99 -4.06 6.32
N GLN A 165 -12.82 -4.13 5.69
CA GLN A 165 -12.59 -3.65 4.33
C GLN A 165 -12.74 -4.75 3.27
N VAL A 166 -12.87 -6.01 3.66
CA VAL A 166 -13.09 -7.14 2.74
C VAL A 166 -14.54 -7.12 2.19
N LYS A 167 -15.49 -6.61 2.99
CA LYS A 167 -16.88 -6.29 2.59
C LYS A 167 -17.60 -7.43 1.86
N GLY A 168 -17.45 -8.65 2.34
CA GLY A 168 -18.12 -9.83 1.79
C GLY A 168 -17.44 -10.45 0.57
N ALA A 169 -16.25 -10.01 0.18
CA ALA A 169 -15.43 -10.73 -0.78
C ALA A 169 -15.08 -12.13 -0.24
N ILE A 170 -15.00 -13.11 -1.12
CA ILE A 170 -14.69 -14.50 -0.75
C ILE A 170 -13.26 -14.55 -0.19
N ILE A 171 -13.11 -15.01 1.05
CA ILE A 171 -11.82 -15.35 1.63
C ILE A 171 -11.59 -16.83 1.37
N PRO A 172 -10.59 -17.21 0.52
CA PRO A 172 -10.30 -18.61 0.28
C PRO A 172 -9.94 -19.31 1.58
N SER A 173 -10.61 -20.41 1.92
CA SER A 173 -10.16 -21.28 2.99
C SER A 173 -8.85 -21.93 2.55
N ASN A 174 -7.78 -21.79 3.33
CA ASN A 174 -6.58 -22.60 3.17
C ASN A 174 -6.91 -24.05 3.61
N ASN A 175 -7.81 -24.71 2.90
CA ASN A 175 -7.92 -26.16 3.03
C ASN A 175 -6.70 -26.76 2.29
N SER A 176 -5.59 -26.84 2.99
CA SER A 176 -4.52 -27.78 2.68
C SER A 176 -5.00 -29.20 3.04
N ASP A 177 -6.10 -29.63 2.44
CA ASP A 177 -6.51 -31.03 2.40
C ASP A 177 -6.08 -31.55 1.05
N ASN A 178 -4.81 -31.99 0.98
CA ASN A 178 -4.30 -33.07 0.12
C ASN A 178 -2.98 -33.56 0.67
#